data_6920fd1c13f201e8d96a2b38216662e4
#
_entry.id   6920fd1c13f201e8d96a2b38216662e4
#
_cell.length_a   1.000
_cell.length_b   1.000
_cell.length_c   1.000
_cell.angle_alpha   90.00
_cell.angle_beta   90.00
_cell.angle_gamma   90.00
#
_symmetry.space_group_name_H-M   'P 1'
#
loop_
_entity.id
_entity.type
_entity.pdbx_description
1 polymer ?
#
loop_
_entity_poly.entity_id
_entity_poly.type
_entity_poly.pdbx_seq_one_letter_code
_entity_poly.pdbx_strand_id
1 'polypeptide(L)'
;MQSSEARRRQDRNSGLKPRVVSALVMTPVAVAAVWFGSPYFEILVFLFSVGMMWEWTRMCVPGHVNSVSVVAAVSLAVSMLFMTTGEYLLIIPAVLVGAATAALRPGKDRFLAAFGIIYISLAALAAHWLRSMHGDGLLLIMWLFFLVWATDTGAYAFGKAIGGPKLAPRFSPKKTWAGLIG
;
A
#
# COMPACT_ATOMS: atom_id res chain seq x y z
N MET A 1 -6.19 -38.95 17.37
CA MET A 1 -5.27 -37.82 17.63
C MET A 1 -4.42 -37.45 16.41
N GLN A 2 -3.82 -38.41 15.71
CA GLN A 2 -2.98 -38.17 14.49
C GLN A 2 -3.71 -37.49 13.31
N SER A 3 -5.00 -37.73 13.11
CA SER A 3 -5.76 -37.15 11.98
C SER A 3 -6.01 -35.66 12.12
N SER A 4 -6.09 -35.12 13.31
CA SER A 4 -6.31 -33.68 13.56
C SER A 4 -5.03 -32.86 13.36
N GLU A 5 -3.87 -33.42 13.68
CA GLU A 5 -2.58 -32.76 13.44
C GLU A 5 -2.19 -32.75 11.94
N ALA A 6 -2.50 -33.83 11.23
CA ALA A 6 -2.29 -33.89 9.78
C ALA A 6 -3.15 -32.85 9.05
N ARG A 7 -4.43 -32.68 9.41
CA ARG A 7 -5.31 -31.64 8.88
C ARG A 7 -4.79 -30.23 9.19
N ARG A 8 -4.38 -29.95 10.42
CA ARG A 8 -3.79 -28.65 10.79
C ARG A 8 -2.49 -28.31 10.04
N ARG A 9 -1.67 -29.32 9.72
CA ARG A 9 -0.46 -29.13 8.90
C ARG A 9 -0.83 -28.89 7.44
N GLN A 10 -1.84 -29.56 6.91
CA GLN A 10 -2.34 -29.41 5.55
C GLN A 10 -2.99 -28.03 5.35
N ASP A 11 -3.82 -27.56 6.29
CA ASP A 11 -4.43 -26.22 6.28
C ASP A 11 -3.37 -25.10 6.40
N ARG A 12 -2.33 -25.33 7.19
CA ARG A 12 -1.22 -24.38 7.32
C ARG A 12 -0.38 -24.28 6.06
N ASN A 13 -0.18 -25.39 5.34
CA ASN A 13 0.59 -25.41 4.11
C ASN A 13 -0.21 -24.92 2.89
N SER A 14 -1.54 -25.10 2.88
CA SER A 14 -2.40 -24.58 1.80
C SER A 14 -2.46 -23.04 1.77
N GLY A 15 -2.30 -22.38 2.92
CA GLY A 15 -2.26 -20.93 3.00
C GLY A 15 -0.89 -20.30 2.77
N LEU A 16 0.20 -21.05 2.92
CA LEU A 16 1.56 -20.53 2.75
C LEU A 16 2.01 -20.54 1.27
N LYS A 17 1.70 -21.61 0.54
CA LYS A 17 2.09 -21.76 -0.87
C LYS A 17 1.66 -20.56 -1.74
N PRO A 18 0.38 -20.15 -1.79
CA PRO A 18 -0.04 -19.04 -2.63
C PRO A 18 0.61 -17.71 -2.23
N ARG A 19 0.89 -17.51 -0.94
CA ARG A 19 1.56 -16.30 -0.44
C ARG A 19 3.03 -16.25 -0.86
N VAL A 20 3.73 -17.37 -0.78
CA VAL A 20 5.13 -17.48 -1.22
C VAL A 20 5.22 -17.29 -2.73
N VAL A 21 4.32 -17.93 -3.50
CA VAL A 21 4.29 -17.78 -4.96
C VAL A 21 3.99 -16.32 -5.35
N SER A 22 3.00 -15.69 -4.73
CA SER A 22 2.71 -14.27 -5.03
C SER A 22 3.88 -13.36 -4.68
N ALA A 23 4.56 -13.57 -3.55
CA ALA A 23 5.74 -12.79 -3.19
C ALA A 23 6.90 -13.00 -4.17
N LEU A 24 7.16 -14.26 -4.59
CA LEU A 24 8.20 -14.58 -5.56
C LEU A 24 7.95 -13.97 -6.95
N VAL A 25 6.69 -13.76 -7.33
CA VAL A 25 6.34 -13.12 -8.60
C VAL A 25 6.32 -11.60 -8.46
N MET A 26 5.69 -11.08 -7.40
CA MET A 26 5.51 -9.62 -7.23
C MET A 26 6.82 -8.90 -6.91
N THR A 27 7.73 -9.53 -6.15
CA THR A 27 9.01 -8.88 -5.79
C THR A 27 9.88 -8.60 -7.01
N PRO A 28 10.16 -9.57 -7.92
CA PRO A 28 10.90 -9.28 -9.15
C PRO A 28 10.23 -8.24 -10.04
N VAL A 29 8.89 -8.27 -10.15
CA VAL A 29 8.14 -7.28 -10.94
C VAL A 29 8.31 -5.88 -10.35
N ALA A 30 8.19 -5.75 -9.02
CA ALA A 30 8.38 -4.46 -8.35
C ALA A 30 9.81 -3.93 -8.51
N VAL A 31 10.81 -4.80 -8.30
CA VAL A 31 12.23 -4.43 -8.48
C VAL A 31 12.52 -4.05 -9.94
N ALA A 32 12.01 -4.80 -10.91
CA ALA A 32 12.17 -4.47 -12.32
C ALA A 32 11.51 -3.12 -12.67
N ALA A 33 10.29 -2.86 -12.19
CA ALA A 33 9.62 -1.59 -12.41
C ALA A 33 10.40 -0.40 -11.83
N VAL A 34 10.96 -0.56 -10.62
CA VAL A 34 11.83 0.45 -10.01
C VAL A 34 13.10 0.67 -10.81
N TRP A 35 13.72 -0.43 -11.30
CA TRP A 35 14.96 -0.37 -12.07
C TRP A 35 14.78 0.33 -13.40
N PHE A 36 13.77 -0.07 -14.18
CA PHE A 36 13.48 0.52 -15.49
C PHE A 36 12.91 1.95 -15.38
N GLY A 37 12.25 2.29 -14.27
CA GLY A 37 11.67 3.61 -14.04
C GLY A 37 10.44 3.88 -14.89
N SER A 38 10.35 5.10 -15.44
CA SER A 38 9.22 5.54 -16.27
C SER A 38 9.15 4.76 -17.60
N PRO A 39 7.95 4.33 -18.05
CA PRO A 39 6.63 4.46 -17.39
C PRO A 39 6.27 3.29 -16.44
N TYR A 40 7.11 2.28 -16.30
CA TYR A 40 6.79 1.03 -15.60
C TYR A 40 6.56 1.24 -14.10
N PHE A 41 7.38 2.09 -13.49
CA PHE A 41 7.24 2.40 -12.06
C PHE A 41 5.94 3.14 -11.77
N GLU A 42 5.59 4.13 -12.59
CA GLU A 42 4.35 4.89 -12.46
C GLU A 42 3.12 4.02 -12.63
N ILE A 43 3.12 3.12 -13.61
CA ILE A 43 2.04 2.16 -13.83
C ILE A 43 1.88 1.25 -12.60
N LEU A 44 2.98 0.75 -12.05
CA LEU A 44 2.96 -0.11 -10.87
C LEU A 44 2.37 0.64 -9.67
N VAL A 45 2.88 1.83 -9.36
CA VAL A 45 2.41 2.67 -8.25
C VAL A 45 0.93 3.00 -8.43
N PHE A 46 0.51 3.36 -9.64
CA PHE A 46 -0.88 3.65 -9.96
C PHE A 46 -1.80 2.45 -9.71
N LEU A 47 -1.46 1.28 -10.22
CA LEU A 47 -2.27 0.06 -10.05
C LEU A 47 -2.42 -0.33 -8.57
N PHE A 48 -1.34 -0.27 -7.79
CA PHE A 48 -1.42 -0.53 -6.35
C PHE A 48 -2.28 0.50 -5.63
N SER A 49 -2.14 1.77 -5.99
CA SER A 49 -2.93 2.85 -5.37
C SER A 49 -4.42 2.72 -5.69
N VAL A 50 -4.78 2.36 -6.92
CA VAL A 50 -6.17 2.08 -7.30
C VAL A 50 -6.74 0.91 -6.50
N GLY A 51 -5.98 -0.19 -6.35
CA GLY A 51 -6.36 -1.32 -5.52
C GLY A 51 -6.60 -0.92 -4.06
N MET A 52 -5.68 -0.13 -3.47
CA MET A 52 -5.82 0.38 -2.11
C MET A 52 -7.02 1.33 -1.96
N MET A 53 -7.24 2.23 -2.93
CA MET A 53 -8.40 3.13 -2.94
C MET A 53 -9.71 2.36 -3.01
N TRP A 54 -9.78 1.30 -3.81
CA TRP A 54 -10.96 0.47 -3.90
C TRP A 54 -11.25 -0.27 -2.59
N GLU A 55 -10.27 -0.92 -2.01
CA GLU A 55 -10.42 -1.59 -0.70
C GLU A 55 -10.85 -0.59 0.38
N TRP A 56 -10.22 0.59 0.42
CA TRP A 56 -10.53 1.64 1.37
C TRP A 56 -11.97 2.15 1.23
N THR A 57 -12.38 2.50 0.01
CA THR A 57 -13.74 2.98 -0.26
C THR A 57 -14.79 1.91 0.01
N ARG A 58 -14.47 0.64 -0.24
CA ARG A 58 -15.33 -0.49 0.07
C ARG A 58 -15.62 -0.61 1.57
N MET A 59 -14.64 -0.31 2.42
CA MET A 59 -14.82 -0.31 3.88
C MET A 59 -15.64 0.89 4.37
N CYS A 60 -15.44 2.07 3.78
CA CYS A 60 -16.01 3.31 4.28
C CYS A 60 -17.38 3.67 3.64
N VAL A 61 -17.56 3.41 2.34
CA VAL A 61 -18.77 3.81 1.56
C VAL A 61 -19.23 2.68 0.64
N PRO A 62 -19.64 1.52 1.16
CA PRO A 62 -19.88 0.31 0.38
C PRO A 62 -20.94 0.46 -0.71
N GLY A 63 -21.93 1.36 -0.55
CA GLY A 63 -22.98 1.62 -1.54
C GLY A 63 -22.51 2.42 -2.79
N HIS A 64 -21.31 3.00 -2.74
CA HIS A 64 -20.79 3.91 -3.79
C HIS A 64 -19.37 3.57 -4.24
N VAL A 65 -18.91 2.33 -3.98
CA VAL A 65 -17.51 1.91 -4.22
C VAL A 65 -17.06 2.22 -5.64
N ASN A 66 -17.79 1.77 -6.64
CA ASN A 66 -17.36 1.90 -8.03
C ASN A 66 -17.24 3.38 -8.46
N SER A 67 -18.25 4.20 -8.16
CA SER A 67 -18.24 5.61 -8.57
C SER A 67 -17.15 6.42 -7.87
N VAL A 68 -16.96 6.21 -6.57
CA VAL A 68 -15.93 6.93 -5.79
C VAL A 68 -14.54 6.46 -6.20
N SER A 69 -14.33 5.14 -6.33
CA SER A 69 -13.01 4.58 -6.68
C SER A 69 -12.59 4.96 -8.10
N VAL A 70 -13.51 4.97 -9.06
CA VAL A 70 -13.21 5.38 -10.45
C VAL A 70 -12.80 6.85 -10.49
N VAL A 71 -13.56 7.76 -9.85
CA VAL A 71 -13.18 9.17 -9.83
C VAL A 71 -11.88 9.41 -9.09
N ALA A 72 -11.64 8.72 -7.97
CA ALA A 72 -10.38 8.79 -7.24
C ALA A 72 -9.20 8.30 -8.10
N ALA A 73 -9.37 7.20 -8.85
CA ALA A 73 -8.36 6.68 -9.76
C ALA A 73 -8.05 7.66 -10.91
N VAL A 74 -9.10 8.24 -11.52
CA VAL A 74 -8.93 9.26 -12.57
C VAL A 74 -8.24 10.50 -12.01
N SER A 75 -8.63 10.95 -10.82
CA SER A 75 -7.98 12.09 -10.14
C SER A 75 -6.50 11.84 -9.86
N LEU A 76 -6.14 10.61 -9.44
CA LEU A 76 -4.74 10.23 -9.25
C LEU A 76 -3.98 10.20 -10.58
N ALA A 77 -4.56 9.62 -11.64
CA ALA A 77 -3.94 9.59 -12.96
C ALA A 77 -3.66 11.00 -13.49
N VAL A 78 -4.63 11.90 -13.37
CA VAL A 78 -4.49 13.30 -13.75
C VAL A 78 -3.42 14.01 -12.90
N SER A 79 -3.37 13.75 -11.59
CA SER A 79 -2.33 14.29 -10.71
C SER A 79 -0.93 13.81 -11.08
N MET A 80 -0.77 12.54 -11.44
CA MET A 80 0.50 11.99 -11.94
C MET A 80 0.89 12.63 -13.28
N LEU A 81 -0.07 12.84 -14.19
CA LEU A 81 0.17 13.52 -15.44
C LEU A 81 0.65 14.96 -15.21
N PHE A 82 0.00 15.72 -14.32
CA PHE A 82 0.43 17.09 -13.99
C PHE A 82 1.84 17.12 -13.40
N MET A 83 2.20 16.10 -12.62
CA MET A 83 3.56 16.00 -12.09
C MET A 83 4.59 15.76 -13.19
N THR A 84 4.29 14.96 -14.23
CA THR A 84 5.19 14.72 -15.36
C THR A 84 5.31 15.92 -16.30
N THR A 85 4.23 16.71 -16.45
CA THR A 85 4.21 17.91 -17.30
C THR A 85 4.73 19.17 -16.59
N GLY A 86 4.99 19.12 -15.28
CA GLY A 86 5.45 20.26 -14.48
C GLY A 86 4.34 21.19 -13.97
N GLU A 87 3.08 20.82 -14.16
CA GLU A 87 1.91 21.61 -13.73
C GLU A 87 1.58 21.38 -12.25
N TYR A 88 2.54 21.62 -11.36
CA TYR A 88 2.46 21.28 -9.93
C TYR A 88 1.29 21.91 -9.19
N LEU A 89 0.85 23.11 -9.59
CA LEU A 89 -0.28 23.82 -8.96
C LEU A 89 -1.61 23.08 -9.13
N LEU A 90 -1.74 22.24 -10.16
CA LEU A 90 -2.98 21.49 -10.46
C LEU A 90 -3.07 20.14 -9.76
N ILE A 91 -1.98 19.67 -9.12
CA ILE A 91 -1.94 18.36 -8.45
C ILE A 91 -2.90 18.34 -7.26
N ILE A 92 -2.82 19.33 -6.37
CA ILE A 92 -3.66 19.38 -5.17
C ILE A 92 -5.16 19.47 -5.53
N PRO A 93 -5.59 20.39 -6.39
CA PRO A 93 -6.97 20.42 -6.86
C PRO A 93 -7.46 19.09 -7.44
N ALA A 94 -6.64 18.41 -8.26
CA ALA A 94 -7.00 17.13 -8.83
C ALA A 94 -7.23 16.04 -7.75
N VAL A 95 -6.35 15.94 -6.76
CA VAL A 95 -6.53 15.02 -5.62
C VAL A 95 -7.78 15.35 -4.83
N LEU A 96 -8.05 16.64 -4.60
CA LEU A 96 -9.23 17.09 -3.84
C LEU A 96 -10.54 16.77 -4.57
N VAL A 97 -10.58 16.77 -5.91
CA VAL A 97 -11.74 16.30 -6.67
C VAL A 97 -12.05 14.84 -6.36
N GLY A 98 -11.04 13.98 -6.34
CA GLY A 98 -11.22 12.57 -5.96
C GLY A 98 -11.74 12.40 -4.53
N ALA A 99 -11.18 13.13 -3.58
CA ALA A 99 -11.59 13.08 -2.18
C ALA A 99 -13.00 13.66 -1.96
N ALA A 100 -13.34 14.75 -2.64
CA ALA A 100 -14.66 15.37 -2.55
C ALA A 100 -15.78 14.42 -2.96
N THR A 101 -15.57 13.57 -3.96
CA THR A 101 -16.57 12.58 -4.37
C THR A 101 -16.94 11.61 -3.24
N ALA A 102 -16.00 11.24 -2.38
CA ALA A 102 -16.26 10.43 -1.19
C ALA A 102 -16.95 11.25 -0.09
N ALA A 103 -16.48 12.48 0.16
CA ALA A 103 -17.02 13.35 1.20
C ALA A 103 -18.50 13.76 0.94
N LEU A 104 -18.88 13.84 -0.32
CA LEU A 104 -20.25 14.21 -0.74
C LEU A 104 -21.23 13.03 -0.72
N ARG A 105 -20.76 11.79 -0.52
CA ARG A 105 -21.64 10.62 -0.45
C ARG A 105 -22.28 10.47 0.92
N PRO A 106 -23.52 9.95 1.01
CA PRO A 106 -24.13 9.64 2.29
C PRO A 106 -23.38 8.49 2.97
N GLY A 107 -23.16 8.60 4.30
CA GLY A 107 -22.50 7.58 5.10
C GLY A 107 -21.77 8.17 6.29
N LYS A 108 -21.62 7.37 7.35
CA LYS A 108 -20.93 7.81 8.58
C LYS A 108 -19.44 8.08 8.33
N ASP A 109 -18.82 7.25 7.51
CA ASP A 109 -17.37 7.23 7.31
C ASP A 109 -16.92 7.95 6.03
N ARG A 110 -17.78 8.81 5.46
CA ARG A 110 -17.50 9.57 4.23
C ARG A 110 -16.23 10.42 4.31
N PHE A 111 -16.00 11.07 5.43
CA PHE A 111 -14.80 11.88 5.63
C PHE A 111 -13.57 11.00 5.82
N LEU A 112 -13.72 9.82 6.42
CA LEU A 112 -12.66 8.83 6.51
C LEU A 112 -12.30 8.28 5.12
N ALA A 113 -13.31 8.07 4.25
CA ALA A 113 -13.09 7.69 2.86
C ALA A 113 -12.29 8.77 2.11
N ALA A 114 -12.69 10.04 2.23
CA ALA A 114 -12.00 11.17 1.61
C ALA A 114 -10.55 11.30 2.11
N PHE A 115 -10.34 11.18 3.42
CA PHE A 115 -9.01 11.20 4.03
C PHE A 115 -8.10 10.08 3.46
N GLY A 116 -8.62 8.85 3.33
CA GLY A 116 -7.86 7.74 2.77
C GLY A 116 -7.49 7.95 1.31
N ILE A 117 -8.38 8.54 0.50
CA ILE A 117 -8.08 8.89 -0.90
C ILE A 117 -6.92 9.91 -0.96
N ILE A 118 -6.97 10.97 -0.14
CA ILE A 118 -5.89 11.96 -0.05
C ILE A 118 -4.59 11.27 0.38
N TYR A 119 -4.63 10.46 1.43
CA TYR A 119 -3.46 9.78 1.98
C TYR A 119 -2.79 8.86 0.96
N ILE A 120 -3.58 8.03 0.26
CA ILE A 120 -3.07 7.11 -0.76
C ILE A 120 -2.52 7.91 -1.96
N SER A 121 -3.21 8.98 -2.39
CA SER A 121 -2.74 9.83 -3.48
C SER A 121 -1.41 10.50 -3.16
N LEU A 122 -1.27 11.07 -1.96
CA LEU A 122 -0.03 11.71 -1.54
C LEU A 122 1.13 10.72 -1.47
N ALA A 123 0.90 9.50 -0.96
CA ALA A 123 1.90 8.45 -0.93
C ALA A 123 2.36 8.04 -2.34
N ALA A 124 1.41 7.89 -3.28
CA ALA A 124 1.70 7.56 -4.67
C ALA A 124 2.49 8.68 -5.37
N LEU A 125 2.07 9.92 -5.19
CA LEU A 125 2.75 11.09 -5.76
C LEU A 125 4.14 11.30 -5.17
N ALA A 126 4.30 11.08 -3.86
CA ALA A 126 5.62 11.13 -3.21
C ALA A 126 6.57 10.07 -3.76
N ALA A 127 6.09 8.83 -3.95
CA ALA A 127 6.88 7.76 -4.55
C ALA A 127 7.29 8.09 -5.99
N HIS A 128 6.35 8.61 -6.80
CA HIS A 128 6.61 9.05 -8.16
C HIS A 128 7.64 10.18 -8.19
N TRP A 129 7.46 11.21 -7.36
CA TRP A 129 8.39 12.33 -7.24
C TRP A 129 9.79 11.87 -6.84
N LEU A 130 9.89 11.01 -5.81
CA LEU A 130 11.15 10.49 -5.33
C LEU A 130 11.90 9.73 -6.43
N ARG A 131 11.18 8.89 -7.22
CA ARG A 131 11.78 8.14 -8.32
C ARG A 131 12.21 9.03 -9.48
N SER A 132 11.52 10.15 -9.72
CA SER A 132 11.82 11.09 -10.80
C SER A 132 12.96 12.07 -10.48
N MET A 133 13.52 12.05 -9.29
CA MET A 133 14.67 12.89 -8.93
C MET A 133 15.88 12.56 -9.79
N HIS A 134 16.45 13.60 -10.41
CA HIS A 134 17.60 13.46 -11.30
C HIS A 134 18.85 12.96 -10.52
N GLY A 135 19.47 11.92 -11.05
CA GLY A 135 20.67 11.29 -10.47
C GLY A 135 20.38 10.23 -9.42
N ASP A 136 19.65 10.55 -8.36
CA ASP A 136 19.54 9.70 -7.15
C ASP A 136 18.20 8.98 -7.01
N GLY A 137 17.22 9.22 -7.87
CA GLY A 137 15.85 8.71 -7.72
C GLY A 137 15.77 7.19 -7.62
N LEU A 138 16.57 6.46 -8.40
CA LEU A 138 16.65 5.01 -8.28
C LEU A 138 17.20 4.58 -6.91
N LEU A 139 18.30 5.20 -6.48
CA LEU A 139 18.94 4.89 -5.21
C LEU A 139 18.01 5.15 -4.01
N LEU A 140 17.29 6.28 -4.05
CA LEU A 140 16.36 6.67 -2.98
C LEU A 140 15.17 5.70 -2.85
N ILE A 141 14.58 5.26 -3.96
CA ILE A 141 13.50 4.28 -3.92
C ILE A 141 14.00 2.90 -3.48
N MET A 142 15.19 2.48 -3.96
CA MET A 142 15.80 1.23 -3.51
C MET A 142 16.12 1.26 -2.02
N TRP A 143 16.63 2.39 -1.52
CA TRP A 143 16.88 2.62 -0.10
C TRP A 143 15.58 2.55 0.71
N LEU A 144 14.50 3.18 0.23
CA LEU A 144 13.20 3.13 0.88
C LEU A 144 12.68 1.68 0.98
N PHE A 145 12.77 0.90 -0.09
CA PHE A 145 12.37 -0.51 -0.08
C PHE A 145 13.22 -1.33 0.89
N PHE A 146 14.54 -1.12 0.87
CA PHE A 146 15.45 -1.78 1.80
C PHE A 146 15.09 -1.45 3.26
N LEU A 147 14.82 -0.20 3.57
CA LEU A 147 14.44 0.26 4.90
C LEU A 147 13.15 -0.43 5.37
N VAL A 148 12.11 -0.45 4.52
CA VAL A 148 10.83 -1.09 4.85
C VAL A 148 11.01 -2.60 5.06
N TRP A 149 11.72 -3.27 4.17
CA TRP A 149 11.95 -4.71 4.30
C TRP A 149 12.85 -5.07 5.49
N ALA A 150 13.86 -4.26 5.77
CA ALA A 150 14.74 -4.46 6.93
C ALA A 150 13.95 -4.30 8.24
N THR A 151 13.14 -3.25 8.35
CA THR A 151 12.31 -3.01 9.54
C THR A 151 11.25 -4.10 9.74
N ASP A 152 10.56 -4.53 8.68
CA ASP A 152 9.56 -5.60 8.78
C ASP A 152 10.20 -6.95 9.14
N THR A 153 11.34 -7.27 8.52
CA THR A 153 12.08 -8.52 8.80
C THR A 153 12.67 -8.49 10.20
N GLY A 154 13.26 -7.37 10.62
CA GLY A 154 13.79 -7.16 11.96
C GLY A 154 12.69 -7.29 13.02
N ALA A 155 11.60 -6.57 12.85
CA ALA A 155 10.44 -6.66 13.75
C ALA A 155 9.89 -8.08 13.89
N TYR A 156 9.82 -8.83 12.78
CA TYR A 156 9.41 -10.23 12.81
C TYR A 156 10.45 -11.12 13.53
N ALA A 157 11.73 -10.98 13.21
CA ALA A 157 12.80 -11.80 13.77
C ALA A 157 12.92 -11.59 15.29
N PHE A 158 13.05 -10.33 15.74
CA PHE A 158 13.13 -9.98 17.16
C PHE A 158 11.85 -10.31 17.92
N GLY A 159 10.69 -10.05 17.33
CA GLY A 159 9.39 -10.41 17.92
C GLY A 159 9.21 -11.90 18.13
N LYS A 160 9.80 -12.73 17.24
CA LYS A 160 9.76 -14.19 17.35
C LYS A 160 10.84 -14.75 18.27
N ALA A 161 12.05 -14.19 18.25
CA ALA A 161 13.20 -14.68 19.02
C ALA A 161 13.08 -14.32 20.51
N ILE A 162 12.70 -13.08 20.81
CA ILE A 162 12.60 -12.55 22.18
C ILE A 162 11.21 -12.79 22.75
N GLY A 163 10.16 -12.62 21.92
CA GLY A 163 8.77 -12.75 22.36
C GLY A 163 8.35 -11.64 23.33
N GLY A 164 7.67 -12.02 24.42
CA GLY A 164 7.27 -11.08 25.48
C GLY A 164 5.87 -10.48 25.30
N PRO A 165 5.56 -9.38 26.01
CA PRO A 165 4.22 -8.80 26.03
C PRO A 165 3.77 -8.33 24.66
N LYS A 166 2.46 -8.48 24.40
CA LYS A 166 1.83 -8.07 23.13
C LYS A 166 1.72 -6.55 23.07
N LEU A 167 2.04 -5.97 21.91
CA LEU A 167 1.98 -4.52 21.68
C LEU A 167 0.52 -4.01 21.71
N ALA A 168 -0.37 -4.67 20.98
CA ALA A 168 -1.77 -4.29 20.87
C ALA A 168 -2.65 -5.54 20.70
N PRO A 169 -2.96 -6.28 21.79
CA PRO A 169 -3.65 -7.57 21.73
C PRO A 169 -4.99 -7.53 20.99
N ARG A 170 -5.73 -6.42 21.12
CA ARG A 170 -7.04 -6.23 20.51
C ARG A 170 -6.97 -6.00 19.00
N PHE A 171 -5.94 -5.32 18.49
CA PHE A 171 -5.80 -4.94 17.07
C PHE A 171 -4.85 -5.87 16.31
N SER A 172 -3.76 -6.30 16.95
CA SER A 172 -2.75 -7.16 16.34
C SER A 172 -2.17 -8.14 17.37
N PRO A 173 -2.80 -9.31 17.53
CA PRO A 173 -2.41 -10.28 18.56
C PRO A 173 -1.04 -10.93 18.34
N LYS A 174 -0.42 -10.73 17.17
CA LYS A 174 0.89 -11.29 16.83
C LYS A 174 2.06 -10.32 17.07
N LYS A 175 1.81 -9.00 17.17
CA LYS A 175 2.87 -8.01 17.39
C LYS A 175 3.27 -7.94 18.86
N THR A 176 4.60 -7.88 19.11
CA THR A 176 5.22 -7.78 20.44
C THR A 176 6.02 -6.50 20.59
N TRP A 177 6.23 -6.05 21.83
CA TRP A 177 7.10 -4.92 22.13
C TRP A 177 8.54 -5.17 21.69
N ALA A 178 9.03 -6.41 21.86
CA ALA A 178 10.37 -6.79 21.39
C ALA A 178 10.53 -6.63 19.88
N GLY A 179 9.48 -6.89 19.10
CA GLY A 179 9.49 -6.67 17.66
C GLY A 179 9.35 -5.20 17.23
N LEU A 180 8.90 -4.30 18.11
CA LEU A 180 8.85 -2.87 17.84
C LEU A 180 10.19 -2.18 18.09
N ILE A 181 10.93 -2.65 19.11
CA ILE A 181 12.19 -2.03 19.56
C ILE A 181 13.39 -2.57 18.77
N GLY A 182 13.37 -3.83 18.34
CA GLY A 182 14.43 -4.49 17.55
C GLY A 182 14.27 -4.31 16.07
#